data_a15ea31e7fd59cab0729738ad2fac383
#
_entry.id   a15ea31e7fd59cab0729738ad2fac383
#
_cell.length_a   1.000
_cell.length_b   1.000
_cell.length_c   1.000
_cell.angle_alpha   90.00
_cell.angle_beta   90.00
_cell.angle_gamma   90.00
#
_symmetry.space_group_name_H-M   'P 1'
#
loop_
_entity.id
_entity.type
_entity.pdbx_description
1 polymer ?
#
loop_
_entity_poly.entity_id
_entity_poly.type
_entity_poly.pdbx_seq_one_letter_code
_entity_poly.pdbx_strand_id
1 'polypeptide(L)'
;MDEYYQVVQALPQWLARPLGQLPSEDAETVHELRLRLGCAPQFTVQGCSCTPTQLAPELNALQTMQLTPLQMEEILFTLCGGSVHTHQTEIAQGYVTLENGCRAGLGGRFLQNPEQGTVLQELTSVNLRIAREKTVPLPQELTAALRGHFIGMLLVGEPGSGKTTLLRSIARELVRQQKILSVIDERR
;
A
#
# COMPACT_ATOMS: atom_id res chain seq x y z
N MET A 1 -7.00 -2.33 -13.21
CA MET A 1 -5.51 -2.37 -13.12
C MET A 1 -5.20 -2.87 -11.73
N ASP A 2 -4.32 -3.87 -11.58
CA ASP A 2 -3.94 -4.44 -10.29
C ASP A 2 -3.28 -3.36 -9.41
N GLU A 3 -3.49 -3.43 -8.11
CA GLU A 3 -2.98 -2.46 -7.13
C GLU A 3 -1.45 -2.42 -7.09
N TYR A 4 -0.78 -3.53 -7.43
CA TYR A 4 0.68 -3.57 -7.58
C TYR A 4 1.15 -2.55 -8.61
N TYR A 5 0.55 -2.55 -9.81
CA TYR A 5 0.97 -1.62 -10.87
C TYR A 5 0.65 -0.17 -10.53
N GLN A 6 -0.42 0.10 -9.77
CA GLN A 6 -0.71 1.44 -9.28
C GLN A 6 0.37 1.95 -8.32
N VAL A 7 0.89 1.07 -7.45
CA VAL A 7 2.01 1.39 -6.55
C VAL A 7 3.31 1.58 -7.34
N VAL A 8 3.57 0.72 -8.34
CA VAL A 8 4.74 0.81 -9.20
C VAL A 8 4.77 2.12 -10.00
N GLN A 9 3.62 2.60 -10.48
CA GLN A 9 3.51 3.87 -11.21
C GLN A 9 3.84 5.10 -10.36
N ALA A 10 3.75 5.00 -9.03
CA ALA A 10 4.14 6.06 -8.10
C ALA A 10 5.66 6.11 -7.84
N LEU A 11 6.46 5.28 -8.49
CA LEU A 11 7.91 5.21 -8.37
C LEU A 11 8.60 5.92 -9.55
N PRO A 12 9.87 6.34 -9.40
CA PRO A 12 10.67 6.87 -10.50
C PRO A 12 10.71 5.91 -11.70
N GLN A 13 10.70 6.43 -12.92
CA GLN A 13 10.60 5.62 -14.14
C GLN A 13 11.68 4.54 -14.27
N TRP A 14 12.92 4.84 -13.83
CA TRP A 14 14.03 3.88 -13.89
C TRP A 14 13.79 2.64 -13.03
N LEU A 15 12.96 2.74 -11.97
CA LEU A 15 12.55 1.63 -11.10
C LEU A 15 11.18 1.08 -11.51
N ALA A 16 10.24 1.95 -11.85
CA ALA A 16 8.89 1.55 -12.27
C ALA A 16 8.89 0.70 -13.54
N ARG A 17 9.76 1.01 -14.51
CA ARG A 17 9.83 0.30 -15.78
C ARG A 17 10.20 -1.19 -15.62
N PRO A 18 11.30 -1.57 -14.94
CA PRO A 18 11.60 -2.98 -14.70
C PRO A 18 10.58 -3.66 -13.78
N LEU A 19 10.08 -2.98 -12.73
CA LEU A 19 9.03 -3.53 -11.85
C LEU A 19 7.73 -3.80 -12.60
N GLY A 20 7.38 -2.96 -13.57
CA GLY A 20 6.19 -3.12 -14.40
C GLY A 20 6.23 -4.30 -15.36
N GLN A 21 7.38 -4.99 -15.50
CA GLN A 21 7.52 -6.20 -16.31
C GLN A 21 7.05 -7.47 -15.57
N LEU A 22 6.79 -7.38 -14.26
CA LEU A 22 6.27 -8.52 -13.49
C LEU A 22 4.94 -8.99 -14.10
N PRO A 23 4.79 -10.31 -14.40
CA PRO A 23 3.54 -10.88 -14.88
C PRO A 23 2.38 -10.63 -13.88
N SER A 24 1.15 -10.51 -14.40
CA SER A 24 -0.02 -10.21 -13.57
C SER A 24 -0.30 -11.27 -12.51
N GLU A 25 -0.05 -12.54 -12.84
CA GLU A 25 -0.22 -13.66 -11.93
C GLU A 25 0.70 -13.54 -10.68
N ASP A 26 1.96 -13.15 -10.91
CA ASP A 26 2.92 -12.91 -9.82
C ASP A 26 2.64 -11.60 -9.10
N ALA A 27 2.28 -10.55 -9.85
CA ALA A 27 1.92 -9.24 -9.29
C ALA A 27 0.79 -9.34 -8.26
N GLU A 28 -0.23 -10.18 -8.51
CA GLU A 28 -1.35 -10.44 -7.59
C GLU A 28 -0.91 -11.06 -6.26
N THR A 29 0.24 -11.72 -6.22
CA THR A 29 0.76 -12.37 -5.01
C THR A 29 1.58 -11.44 -4.12
N VAL A 30 2.07 -10.33 -4.66
CA VAL A 30 2.92 -9.38 -3.94
C VAL A 30 2.08 -8.56 -2.96
N HIS A 31 2.50 -8.55 -1.69
CA HIS A 31 1.85 -7.76 -0.63
C HIS A 31 2.65 -6.53 -0.22
N GLU A 32 3.96 -6.55 -0.43
CA GLU A 32 4.85 -5.46 -0.06
C GLU A 32 6.08 -5.42 -0.97
N LEU A 33 6.49 -4.23 -1.36
CA LEU A 33 7.77 -3.95 -2.01
C LEU A 33 8.66 -3.19 -1.03
N ARG A 34 9.84 -3.72 -0.78
CA ARG A 34 10.83 -3.15 0.13
C ARG A 34 12.04 -2.64 -0.62
N LEU A 35 12.31 -1.37 -0.45
CA LEU A 35 13.44 -0.66 -1.03
C LEU A 35 14.39 -0.27 0.11
N ARG A 36 15.65 -0.66 0.03
CA ARG A 36 16.65 -0.36 1.07
C ARG A 36 17.93 0.14 0.45
N LEU A 37 18.51 1.13 1.09
CA LEU A 37 19.82 1.67 0.71
C LEU A 37 20.86 0.55 0.60
N GLY A 38 21.62 0.53 -0.50
CA GLY A 38 22.67 -0.46 -0.76
C GLY A 38 22.17 -1.87 -1.10
N CYS A 39 20.87 -2.09 -1.21
CA CYS A 39 20.28 -3.40 -1.48
C CYS A 39 19.44 -3.40 -2.77
N ALA A 40 19.27 -4.58 -3.35
CA ALA A 40 18.27 -4.83 -4.38
C ALA A 40 16.85 -4.72 -3.79
N PRO A 41 15.84 -4.35 -4.60
CA PRO A 41 14.44 -4.44 -4.20
C PRO A 41 14.09 -5.83 -3.68
N GLN A 42 13.24 -5.90 -2.66
CA GLN A 42 12.75 -7.16 -2.11
C GLN A 42 11.23 -7.16 -2.08
N PHE A 43 10.63 -8.31 -2.24
CA PHE A 43 9.19 -8.49 -2.27
C PHE A 43 8.74 -9.34 -1.10
N THR A 44 7.52 -9.11 -0.63
CA THR A 44 6.87 -10.00 0.33
C THR A 44 5.68 -10.67 -0.36
N VAL A 45 5.74 -12.00 -0.44
CA VAL A 45 4.70 -12.87 -1.00
C VAL A 45 4.27 -13.84 0.08
N GLN A 46 2.98 -13.87 0.41
CA GLN A 46 2.42 -14.76 1.43
C GLN A 46 3.17 -14.72 2.79
N GLY A 47 3.69 -13.56 3.16
CA GLY A 47 4.46 -13.37 4.39
C GLY A 47 5.95 -13.74 4.32
N CYS A 48 6.40 -14.33 3.20
CA CYS A 48 7.81 -14.63 2.96
C CYS A 48 8.47 -13.55 2.13
N SER A 49 9.74 -13.23 2.46
CA SER A 49 10.56 -12.31 1.66
C SER A 49 11.20 -13.06 0.50
N CYS A 50 11.14 -12.50 -0.70
CA CYS A 50 11.82 -13.04 -1.88
C CYS A 50 12.58 -11.95 -2.64
N THR A 51 13.63 -12.39 -3.35
CA THR A 51 14.43 -11.55 -4.23
C THR A 51 13.75 -11.39 -5.60
N PRO A 52 14.17 -10.43 -6.43
CA PRO A 52 13.60 -10.25 -7.76
C PRO A 52 13.53 -11.54 -8.59
N THR A 53 14.64 -12.27 -8.71
CA THR A 53 14.69 -13.50 -9.54
C THR A 53 13.98 -14.71 -8.93
N GLN A 54 13.75 -14.70 -7.60
CA GLN A 54 12.91 -15.69 -6.93
C GLN A 54 11.42 -15.45 -7.18
N LEU A 55 11.05 -14.19 -7.42
CA LEU A 55 9.68 -13.83 -7.74
C LEU A 55 9.39 -14.10 -9.23
N ALA A 56 10.21 -13.54 -10.13
CA ALA A 56 10.04 -13.73 -11.56
C ALA A 56 11.36 -13.49 -12.31
N PRO A 57 11.68 -14.29 -13.37
CA PRO A 57 12.88 -14.11 -14.19
C PRO A 57 12.95 -12.73 -14.87
N GLU A 58 11.83 -12.12 -15.18
CA GLU A 58 11.70 -10.81 -15.82
C GLU A 58 12.31 -9.69 -14.98
N LEU A 59 12.42 -9.90 -13.68
CA LEU A 59 13.01 -8.95 -12.73
C LEU A 59 14.53 -9.11 -12.56
N ASN A 60 15.19 -9.90 -13.40
CA ASN A 60 16.63 -10.17 -13.29
C ASN A 60 17.48 -8.89 -13.25
N ALA A 61 17.10 -7.85 -13.99
CA ALA A 61 17.80 -6.56 -13.98
C ALA A 61 17.83 -5.89 -12.60
N LEU A 62 16.89 -6.21 -11.72
CA LEU A 62 16.81 -5.67 -10.36
C LEU A 62 17.65 -6.47 -9.35
N GLN A 63 18.05 -7.71 -9.67
CA GLN A 63 18.71 -8.61 -8.73
C GLN A 63 20.07 -8.09 -8.23
N THR A 64 20.82 -7.40 -9.07
CA THR A 64 22.14 -6.84 -8.74
C THR A 64 22.09 -5.34 -8.45
N MET A 65 20.90 -4.74 -8.46
CA MET A 65 20.75 -3.33 -8.18
C MET A 65 21.12 -3.01 -6.73
N GLN A 66 21.84 -1.92 -6.54
CA GLN A 66 22.14 -1.35 -5.22
C GLN A 66 21.64 0.08 -5.19
N LEU A 67 20.59 0.33 -4.40
CA LEU A 67 20.00 1.66 -4.30
C LEU A 67 20.98 2.64 -3.64
N THR A 68 21.22 3.75 -4.30
CA THR A 68 22.09 4.83 -3.80
C THR A 68 21.28 5.84 -2.97
N PRO A 69 21.93 6.69 -2.14
CA PRO A 69 21.24 7.75 -1.40
C PRO A 69 20.42 8.67 -2.32
N LEU A 70 20.98 9.09 -3.46
CA LEU A 70 20.30 9.95 -4.43
C LEU A 70 19.05 9.28 -5.00
N GLN A 71 19.11 7.98 -5.29
CA GLN A 71 17.95 7.22 -5.75
C GLN A 71 16.87 7.09 -4.66
N MET A 72 17.25 6.96 -3.39
CA MET A 72 16.31 6.94 -2.27
C MET A 72 15.61 8.30 -2.12
N GLU A 73 16.31 9.41 -2.29
CA GLU A 73 15.73 10.76 -2.29
C GLU A 73 14.76 10.95 -3.48
N GLU A 74 15.14 10.50 -4.68
CA GLU A 74 14.28 10.55 -5.86
C GLU A 74 13.01 9.72 -5.68
N ILE A 75 13.12 8.53 -5.05
CA ILE A 75 11.97 7.70 -4.68
C ILE A 75 11.03 8.49 -3.76
N LEU A 76 11.55 9.09 -2.68
CA LEU A 76 10.74 9.90 -1.77
C LEU A 76 10.06 11.06 -2.49
N PHE A 77 10.81 11.80 -3.30
CA PHE A 77 10.29 12.93 -4.07
C PHE A 77 9.14 12.52 -4.98
N THR A 78 9.28 11.39 -5.67
CA THR A 78 8.25 10.87 -6.58
C THR A 78 7.02 10.38 -5.82
N LEU A 79 7.20 9.68 -4.69
CA LEU A 79 6.11 9.24 -3.81
C LEU A 79 5.31 10.42 -3.23
N CYS A 80 5.96 11.58 -3.04
CA CYS A 80 5.32 12.82 -2.62
C CYS A 80 4.71 13.64 -3.77
N GLY A 81 4.55 13.05 -4.97
CA GLY A 81 4.02 13.76 -6.14
C GLY A 81 4.84 14.98 -6.56
N GLY A 82 6.16 14.97 -6.29
CA GLY A 82 7.07 16.07 -6.59
C GLY A 82 7.12 17.18 -5.53
N SER A 83 6.41 17.06 -4.41
CA SER A 83 6.42 18.07 -3.34
C SER A 83 6.56 17.45 -1.94
N VAL A 84 7.78 17.32 -1.46
CA VAL A 84 8.07 16.79 -0.12
C VAL A 84 7.47 17.67 0.99
N HIS A 85 7.39 18.99 0.77
CA HIS A 85 6.87 19.94 1.76
C HIS A 85 5.39 19.71 2.12
N THR A 86 4.58 19.29 1.17
CA THR A 86 3.15 19.02 1.41
C THR A 86 2.93 17.79 2.28
N HIS A 87 3.92 16.90 2.38
CA HIS A 87 3.87 15.66 3.13
C HIS A 87 4.71 15.68 4.43
N GLN A 88 5.20 16.85 4.87
CA GLN A 88 6.09 16.94 6.04
C GLN A 88 5.50 16.31 7.31
N THR A 89 4.22 16.49 7.55
CA THR A 89 3.53 15.89 8.72
C THR A 89 3.51 14.37 8.66
N GLU A 90 3.23 13.79 7.50
CA GLU A 90 3.25 12.35 7.30
C GLU A 90 4.68 11.79 7.38
N ILE A 91 5.63 12.46 6.74
CA ILE A 91 7.06 12.08 6.78
C ILE A 91 7.57 12.07 8.22
N ALA A 92 7.21 13.08 9.03
CA ALA A 92 7.56 13.13 10.44
C ALA A 92 6.98 11.96 11.26
N GLN A 93 5.87 11.39 10.80
CA GLN A 93 5.24 10.19 11.37
C GLN A 93 5.79 8.88 10.76
N GLY A 94 6.73 8.96 9.81
CA GLY A 94 7.40 7.81 9.20
C GLY A 94 6.64 7.17 8.05
N TYR A 95 5.74 7.88 7.37
CA TYR A 95 5.06 7.37 6.18
C TYR A 95 4.68 8.49 5.18
N VAL A 96 4.28 8.09 3.99
CA VAL A 96 3.63 8.93 2.98
C VAL A 96 2.41 8.17 2.44
N THR A 97 1.29 8.87 2.27
CA THR A 97 0.08 8.30 1.65
C THR A 97 0.10 8.63 0.16
N LEU A 98 0.00 7.59 -0.68
CA LEU A 98 -0.06 7.71 -2.12
C LEU A 98 -1.47 8.11 -2.59
N GLU A 99 -1.61 8.65 -3.80
CA GLU A 99 -2.90 9.05 -4.39
C GLU A 99 -3.93 7.92 -4.43
N ASN A 100 -3.48 6.67 -4.60
CA ASN A 100 -4.33 5.48 -4.59
C ASN A 100 -4.70 5.00 -3.17
N GLY A 101 -4.33 5.74 -2.11
CA GLY A 101 -4.59 5.38 -0.71
C GLY A 101 -3.64 4.33 -0.13
N CYS A 102 -2.67 3.81 -0.89
CA CYS A 102 -1.61 2.97 -0.36
C CYS A 102 -0.66 3.80 0.51
N ARG A 103 0.02 3.15 1.45
CA ARG A 103 1.00 3.81 2.32
C ARG A 103 2.41 3.29 2.04
N ALA A 104 3.34 4.24 1.94
CA ALA A 104 4.76 3.99 1.93
C ALA A 104 5.32 4.29 3.34
N GLY A 105 5.73 3.26 4.08
CA GLY A 105 6.44 3.43 5.35
C GLY A 105 7.89 3.85 5.09
N LEU A 106 8.36 4.85 5.81
CA LEU A 106 9.70 5.41 5.68
C LEU A 106 10.55 5.01 6.88
N GLY A 107 11.73 4.47 6.63
CA GLY A 107 12.73 4.20 7.65
C GLY A 107 14.00 4.98 7.36
N GLY A 108 14.59 5.56 8.40
CA GLY A 108 15.76 6.40 8.24
C GLY A 108 16.16 7.10 9.52
N ARG A 109 16.98 8.11 9.38
CA ARG A 109 17.43 8.95 10.49
C ARG A 109 16.55 10.18 10.60
N PHE A 110 15.84 10.28 11.71
CA PHE A 110 15.00 11.42 12.05
C PHE A 110 15.68 12.29 13.13
N LEU A 111 15.61 13.59 12.96
CA LEU A 111 16.09 14.56 13.95
C LEU A 111 14.93 15.37 14.51
N GLN A 112 15.03 15.70 15.78
CA GLN A 112 14.14 16.66 16.42
C GLN A 112 14.69 18.06 16.19
N ASN A 113 13.98 18.86 15.41
CA ASN A 113 14.29 20.29 15.21
C ASN A 113 13.35 21.11 16.11
N PRO A 114 13.86 22.04 16.96
CA PRO A 114 13.03 22.84 17.87
C PRO A 114 11.96 23.68 17.16
N GLU A 115 12.22 24.10 15.90
CA GLU A 115 11.33 24.99 15.15
C GLU A 115 10.40 24.20 14.19
N GLN A 116 10.89 23.09 13.64
CA GLN A 116 10.21 22.32 12.56
C GLN A 116 9.65 20.98 13.03
N GLY A 117 9.92 20.60 14.31
CA GLY A 117 9.53 19.29 14.82
C GLY A 117 10.43 18.15 14.30
N THR A 118 9.86 16.99 14.09
CA THR A 118 10.59 15.83 13.56
C THR A 118 10.87 15.97 12.06
N VAL A 119 12.12 15.91 11.67
CA VAL A 119 12.58 16.04 10.28
C VAL A 119 13.35 14.79 9.86
N LEU A 120 13.03 14.23 8.70
CA LEU A 120 13.78 13.14 8.10
C LEU A 120 15.09 13.70 7.54
N GLN A 121 16.22 13.26 8.11
CA GLN A 121 17.56 13.67 7.67
C GLN A 121 18.12 12.75 6.59
N GLU A 122 17.89 11.45 6.71
CA GLU A 122 18.42 10.44 5.80
C GLU A 122 17.39 9.32 5.65
N LEU A 123 17.01 9.02 4.42
CA LEU A 123 16.12 7.92 4.09
C LEU A 123 16.94 6.66 3.79
N THR A 124 16.76 5.62 4.57
CA THR A 124 17.47 4.34 4.39
C THR A 124 16.58 3.22 3.88
N SER A 125 15.27 3.33 4.06
CA SER A 125 14.32 2.33 3.56
C SER A 125 12.96 2.91 3.26
N VAL A 126 12.29 2.30 2.28
CA VAL A 126 10.89 2.53 1.94
C VAL A 126 10.18 1.19 1.85
N ASN A 127 9.06 1.04 2.57
CA ASN A 127 8.21 -0.13 2.52
C ASN A 127 6.86 0.25 1.88
N LEU A 128 6.65 -0.18 0.65
CA LEU A 128 5.42 0.05 -0.10
C LEU A 128 4.47 -1.12 0.13
N ARG A 129 3.43 -0.88 0.91
CA ARG A 129 2.41 -1.88 1.17
C ARG A 129 1.32 -1.82 0.10
N ILE A 130 1.10 -2.95 -0.58
CA ILE A 130 0.07 -3.06 -1.61
C ILE A 130 -1.25 -3.41 -0.93
N ALA A 131 -2.13 -2.43 -0.85
CA ALA A 131 -3.45 -2.59 -0.25
C ALA A 131 -4.39 -3.28 -1.26
N ARG A 132 -4.55 -4.59 -1.13
CA ARG A 132 -5.45 -5.36 -1.98
C ARG A 132 -6.92 -5.11 -1.64
N GLU A 133 -7.72 -4.84 -2.65
CA GLU A 133 -9.17 -4.83 -2.51
C GLU A 133 -9.72 -6.26 -2.40
N LYS A 134 -9.76 -6.78 -1.17
CA LYS A 134 -10.40 -8.08 -0.92
C LYS A 134 -11.90 -7.92 -0.73
N THR A 135 -12.67 -8.63 -1.53
CA THR A 135 -14.11 -8.86 -1.31
C THR A 135 -14.32 -10.30 -0.86
N VAL A 136 -15.23 -10.49 0.07
CA VAL A 136 -15.71 -11.81 0.47
C VAL A 136 -17.15 -11.98 0.04
N PRO A 137 -17.55 -13.15 -0.45
CA PRO A 137 -18.96 -13.42 -0.73
C PRO A 137 -19.76 -13.28 0.56
N LEU A 138 -20.91 -12.62 0.46
CA LEU A 138 -21.81 -12.51 1.61
C LEU A 138 -22.62 -13.79 1.76
N PRO A 139 -22.84 -14.29 3.00
CA PRO A 139 -23.79 -15.35 3.27
C PRO A 139 -25.18 -15.01 2.71
N GLN A 140 -25.93 -16.04 2.27
CA GLN A 140 -27.24 -15.81 1.65
C GLN A 140 -28.23 -15.15 2.62
N GLU A 141 -28.18 -15.54 3.89
CA GLU A 141 -29.00 -14.99 4.98
C GLU A 141 -28.74 -13.49 5.16
N LEU A 142 -27.48 -13.08 5.12
CA LEU A 142 -27.08 -11.68 5.23
C LEU A 142 -27.55 -10.89 3.99
N THR A 143 -27.37 -11.46 2.80
CA THR A 143 -27.82 -10.84 1.56
C THR A 143 -29.35 -10.64 1.54
N ALA A 144 -30.10 -11.63 2.04
CA ALA A 144 -31.55 -11.55 2.18
C ALA A 144 -31.96 -10.47 3.19
N ALA A 145 -31.28 -10.38 4.35
CA ALA A 145 -31.54 -9.36 5.35
C ALA A 145 -31.27 -7.95 4.81
N LEU A 146 -30.23 -7.75 4.00
CA LEU A 146 -29.90 -6.46 3.39
C LEU A 146 -30.94 -6.01 2.35
N ARG A 147 -31.71 -6.91 1.76
CA ARG A 147 -32.81 -6.60 0.82
C ARG A 147 -34.08 -6.16 1.55
N GLY A 148 -34.27 -6.62 2.78
CA GLY A 148 -35.44 -6.30 3.59
C GLY A 148 -35.36 -4.96 4.31
N HIS A 149 -36.18 -4.83 5.36
CA HIS A 149 -36.13 -3.67 6.28
C HIS A 149 -34.91 -3.84 7.20
N PHE A 150 -33.83 -3.19 6.83
CA PHE A 150 -32.58 -3.24 7.58
C PHE A 150 -32.55 -2.08 8.60
N ILE A 151 -32.49 -2.41 9.88
CA ILE A 151 -32.49 -1.42 10.98
C ILE A 151 -31.07 -1.06 11.39
N GLY A 152 -30.20 -2.05 11.46
CA GLY A 152 -28.79 -1.88 11.81
C GLY A 152 -28.09 -3.21 12.05
N MET A 153 -26.78 -3.23 12.01
CA MET A 153 -25.94 -4.39 12.26
C MET A 153 -24.67 -4.01 12.98
N LEU A 154 -24.26 -4.81 13.95
CA LEU A 154 -22.98 -4.70 14.63
C LEU A 154 -22.09 -5.89 14.25
N LEU A 155 -20.89 -5.61 13.71
CA LEU A 155 -19.88 -6.61 13.42
C LEU A 155 -18.87 -6.69 14.56
N VAL A 156 -18.82 -7.81 15.25
CA VAL A 156 -17.92 -8.06 16.38
C VAL A 156 -16.98 -9.21 16.05
N GLY A 157 -15.74 -9.13 16.48
CA GLY A 157 -14.74 -10.18 16.29
C GLY A 157 -13.34 -9.67 16.65
N GLU A 158 -12.38 -10.58 16.72
CA GLU A 158 -10.99 -10.29 17.05
C GLU A 158 -10.29 -9.40 16.01
N PRO A 159 -9.18 -8.72 16.34
CA PRO A 159 -8.33 -8.06 15.37
C PRO A 159 -7.92 -9.03 14.24
N GLY A 160 -7.98 -8.58 12.98
CA GLY A 160 -7.63 -9.42 11.84
C GLY A 160 -8.70 -10.43 11.38
N SER A 161 -9.85 -10.55 12.05
CA SER A 161 -10.92 -11.49 11.70
C SER A 161 -11.70 -11.16 10.41
N GLY A 162 -11.31 -10.11 9.68
CA GLY A 162 -11.94 -9.74 8.41
C GLY A 162 -13.17 -8.83 8.52
N LYS A 163 -13.45 -8.22 9.70
CA LYS A 163 -14.60 -7.31 9.90
C LYS A 163 -14.69 -6.20 8.86
N THR A 164 -13.58 -5.50 8.61
CA THR A 164 -13.52 -4.42 7.62
C THR A 164 -13.73 -4.93 6.20
N THR A 165 -13.21 -6.13 5.89
CA THR A 165 -13.41 -6.77 4.57
C THR A 165 -14.88 -7.12 4.36
N LEU A 166 -15.52 -7.69 5.39
CA LEU A 166 -16.96 -7.98 5.35
C LEU A 166 -17.79 -6.70 5.23
N LEU A 167 -17.46 -5.65 6.00
CA LEU A 167 -18.14 -4.36 5.94
C LEU A 167 -18.06 -3.74 4.53
N ARG A 168 -16.90 -3.79 3.88
CA ARG A 168 -16.72 -3.36 2.49
C ARG A 168 -17.58 -4.17 1.51
N SER A 169 -17.67 -5.49 1.71
CA SER A 169 -18.52 -6.35 0.87
C SER A 169 -20.01 -6.02 1.05
N ILE A 170 -20.46 -5.73 2.28
CA ILE A 170 -21.81 -5.26 2.57
C ILE A 170 -22.08 -3.91 1.90
N ALA A 171 -21.15 -2.97 2.02
CA ALA A 171 -21.27 -1.65 1.39
C ALA A 171 -21.44 -1.77 -0.13
N ARG A 172 -20.66 -2.61 -0.79
CA ARG A 172 -20.78 -2.88 -2.23
C ARG A 172 -22.14 -3.51 -2.60
N GLU A 173 -22.62 -4.45 -1.79
CA GLU A 173 -23.93 -5.06 -2.03
C GLU A 173 -25.07 -4.04 -1.89
N LEU A 174 -25.01 -3.13 -0.90
CA LEU A 174 -25.96 -2.06 -0.74
C LEU A 174 -25.96 -1.09 -1.94
N VAL A 175 -24.77 -0.75 -2.46
CA VAL A 175 -24.63 0.07 -3.67
C VAL A 175 -25.22 -0.64 -4.89
N ARG A 176 -24.99 -1.96 -5.04
CA ARG A 176 -25.62 -2.76 -6.12
C ARG A 176 -27.15 -2.74 -6.04
N GLN A 177 -27.68 -2.65 -4.84
CA GLN A 177 -29.12 -2.50 -4.59
C GLN A 177 -29.61 -1.04 -4.75
N GLN A 178 -28.77 -0.14 -5.29
CA GLN A 178 -29.06 1.28 -5.50
C GLN A 178 -29.40 2.04 -4.21
N LYS A 179 -28.89 1.60 -3.06
CA LYS A 179 -29.04 2.32 -1.80
C LYS A 179 -27.97 3.40 -1.69
N ILE A 180 -28.35 4.55 -1.15
CA ILE A 180 -27.41 5.64 -0.82
C ILE A 180 -26.67 5.23 0.44
N LEU A 181 -25.32 5.23 0.38
CA LEU A 181 -24.44 4.81 1.45
C LEU A 181 -23.48 5.93 1.81
N SER A 182 -23.31 6.17 3.11
CA SER A 182 -22.22 6.99 3.65
C SER A 182 -21.31 6.11 4.49
N VAL A 183 -19.99 6.23 4.32
CA VAL A 183 -19.00 5.50 5.10
C VAL A 183 -18.21 6.50 5.93
N ILE A 184 -18.18 6.29 7.24
CA ILE A 184 -17.38 7.08 8.18
C ILE A 184 -16.32 6.13 8.76
N ASP A 185 -15.03 6.40 8.53
CA ASP A 185 -13.91 5.65 9.11
C ASP A 185 -13.16 6.59 10.06
N GLU A 186 -13.31 6.35 11.37
CA GLU A 186 -12.70 7.18 12.43
C GLU A 186 -11.27 6.76 12.77
N ARG A 187 -10.69 5.81 12.07
CA ARG A 187 -9.29 5.43 12.27
C ARG A 187 -8.37 6.54 11.75
N ARG A 188 -7.74 7.20 12.70
CA ARG A 188 -6.67 8.17 12.48
C ARG A 188 -5.32 7.47 12.32
#